data_7a0d3d3c82cc42a4e1266cb625e99002
#
_entry.id   7a0d3d3c82cc42a4e1266cb625e99002
#
_cell.length_a   1.000
_cell.length_b   1.000
_cell.length_c   1.000
_cell.angle_alpha   90.00
_cell.angle_beta   90.00
_cell.angle_gamma   90.00
#
_symmetry.space_group_name_H-M   'P 1'
#
loop_
_entity.id
_entity.type
_entity.pdbx_description
1 polymer ?
#
loop_
_entity_poly.entity_id
_entity_poly.type
_entity_poly.pdbx_seq_one_letter_code
_entity_poly.pdbx_strand_id
1 'polypeptide(L)'
;RYAQIPTLTEVLGLLKPYCENNGLLINIELKTSKVRYEGIEDEAYKLVKSYGMEKYIVWSSFLADSVSCIKKIDKDAKTGVLAGSLEDCIAMAEKTGAEALHSYIGGLVFELPEHMKDMPVRAWNGEEPFFKDGRPLKEPDLNKYRFYGATDIFTNMPERYLDEQ
;
A
#
# COMPACT_ATOMS: atom_id res chain seq x y z
N ARG A 1 -10.02 26.47 9.55
CA ARG A 1 -9.43 25.52 10.54
C ARG A 1 -8.29 24.82 9.85
N TYR A 2 -7.09 24.89 10.39
CA TYR A 2 -5.97 24.06 9.92
C TYR A 2 -6.25 22.62 10.38
N ALA A 3 -6.29 21.68 9.43
CA ALA A 3 -6.35 20.26 9.77
C ALA A 3 -4.97 19.85 10.33
N GLN A 4 -4.95 19.28 11.51
CA GLN A 4 -3.74 18.71 12.11
C GLN A 4 -3.50 17.33 11.50
N ILE A 5 -2.24 17.02 11.16
CA ILE A 5 -1.88 15.68 10.72
C ILE A 5 -2.02 14.75 11.93
N PRO A 6 -2.84 13.69 11.84
CA PRO A 6 -3.02 12.75 12.94
C PRO A 6 -1.76 11.92 13.18
N THR A 7 -1.51 11.57 14.43
CA THR A 7 -0.51 10.58 14.80
C THR A 7 -0.96 9.16 14.44
N LEU A 8 -0.02 8.21 14.30
CA LEU A 8 -0.38 6.82 14.07
C LEU A 8 -1.25 6.25 15.21
N THR A 9 -0.99 6.65 16.46
CA THR A 9 -1.82 6.32 17.64
C THR A 9 -3.29 6.70 17.46
N GLU A 10 -3.54 7.94 16.99
CA GLU A 10 -4.91 8.43 16.75
C GLU A 10 -5.59 7.67 15.61
N VAL A 11 -4.84 7.38 14.52
CA VAL A 11 -5.35 6.60 13.38
C VAL A 11 -5.71 5.18 13.81
N LEU A 12 -4.84 4.49 14.53
CA LEU A 12 -5.08 3.13 15.02
C LEU A 12 -6.30 3.10 15.96
N GLY A 13 -6.39 4.05 16.91
CA GLY A 13 -7.53 4.15 17.82
C GLY A 13 -8.86 4.38 17.10
N LEU A 14 -8.86 5.24 16.07
CA LEU A 14 -10.05 5.53 15.27
C LEU A 14 -10.50 4.34 14.43
N LEU A 15 -9.55 3.65 13.76
CA LEU A 15 -9.86 2.62 12.77
C LEU A 15 -10.02 1.22 13.36
N LYS A 16 -9.54 0.97 14.58
CA LYS A 16 -9.62 -0.35 15.22
C LYS A 16 -11.03 -0.97 15.17
N PRO A 17 -12.13 -0.27 15.54
CA PRO A 17 -13.48 -0.85 15.47
C PRO A 17 -13.87 -1.29 14.06
N TYR A 18 -13.46 -0.57 13.03
CA TYR A 18 -13.75 -0.91 11.63
C TYR A 18 -12.93 -2.12 11.17
N CYS A 19 -11.69 -2.23 11.63
CA CYS A 19 -10.86 -3.41 11.38
C CYS A 19 -11.47 -4.66 12.01
N GLU A 20 -11.90 -4.57 13.27
CA GLU A 20 -12.45 -5.70 14.03
C GLU A 20 -13.84 -6.14 13.53
N ASN A 21 -14.70 -5.20 13.18
CA ASN A 21 -16.09 -5.50 12.79
C ASN A 21 -16.29 -5.74 11.30
N ASN A 22 -15.51 -5.07 10.45
CA ASN A 22 -15.70 -5.06 9.00
C ASN A 22 -14.52 -5.68 8.22
N GLY A 23 -13.43 -6.09 8.91
CA GLY A 23 -12.26 -6.63 8.24
C GLY A 23 -11.43 -5.58 7.48
N LEU A 24 -11.60 -4.28 7.80
CA LEU A 24 -10.80 -3.22 7.18
C LEU A 24 -9.31 -3.49 7.38
N LEU A 25 -8.54 -3.39 6.30
CA LEU A 25 -7.08 -3.41 6.34
C LEU A 25 -6.53 -1.98 6.27
N ILE A 26 -5.47 -1.73 7.03
CA ILE A 26 -4.74 -0.46 7.01
C ILE A 26 -3.41 -0.69 6.32
N ASN A 27 -3.14 0.03 5.22
CA ASN A 27 -1.81 0.05 4.62
C ASN A 27 -0.96 1.14 5.29
N ILE A 28 0.12 0.73 5.95
CA ILE A 28 1.10 1.65 6.54
C ILE A 28 2.32 1.70 5.61
N GLU A 29 2.47 2.83 4.91
CA GLU A 29 3.65 3.07 4.09
C GLU A 29 4.79 3.66 4.92
N LEU A 30 5.93 2.98 4.95
CA LEU A 30 7.16 3.46 5.56
C LEU A 30 7.94 4.30 4.54
N LYS A 31 7.89 5.63 4.69
CA LYS A 31 8.52 6.59 3.77
C LYS A 31 10.01 6.78 4.10
N THR A 32 10.79 5.72 3.94
CA THR A 32 12.21 5.64 4.31
C THR A 32 13.18 5.70 3.13
N SER A 33 12.67 5.77 1.89
CA SER A 33 13.50 5.70 0.67
C SER A 33 14.35 6.94 0.41
N LYS A 34 13.92 8.13 0.88
CA LYS A 34 14.67 9.40 0.71
C LYS A 34 15.48 9.76 1.95
N VAL A 35 14.88 9.60 3.11
CA VAL A 35 15.53 9.85 4.41
C VAL A 35 15.31 8.61 5.26
N ARG A 36 16.43 8.01 5.68
CA ARG A 36 16.39 6.84 6.56
C ARG A 36 16.10 7.31 7.98
N TYR A 37 15.02 6.81 8.56
CA TYR A 37 14.68 6.98 9.97
C TYR A 37 15.00 5.67 10.68
N GLU A 38 16.16 5.61 11.32
CA GLU A 38 16.63 4.41 12.01
C GLU A 38 15.65 3.98 13.11
N GLY A 39 15.23 2.71 13.06
CA GLY A 39 14.33 2.11 14.04
C GLY A 39 12.84 2.37 13.83
N ILE A 40 12.45 3.10 12.78
CA ILE A 40 11.02 3.40 12.53
C ILE A 40 10.18 2.13 12.34
N GLU A 41 10.73 1.08 11.73
CA GLU A 41 10.04 -0.19 11.54
C GLU A 41 9.68 -0.82 12.88
N ASP A 42 10.64 -0.84 13.79
CA ASP A 42 10.49 -1.38 15.15
C ASP A 42 9.47 -0.60 15.97
N GLU A 43 9.58 0.73 15.96
CA GLU A 43 8.69 1.62 16.71
C GLU A 43 7.25 1.54 16.19
N ALA A 44 7.06 1.60 14.86
CA ALA A 44 5.75 1.49 14.26
C ALA A 44 5.12 0.10 14.51
N TYR A 45 5.91 -0.98 14.38
CA TYR A 45 5.44 -2.33 14.64
C TYR A 45 5.04 -2.53 16.11
N LYS A 46 5.86 -2.07 17.07
CA LYS A 46 5.54 -2.11 18.51
C LYS A 46 4.24 -1.38 18.83
N LEU A 47 4.04 -0.22 18.21
CA LEU A 47 2.81 0.54 18.39
C LEU A 47 1.59 -0.23 17.87
N VAL A 48 1.62 -0.76 16.65
CA VAL A 48 0.56 -1.61 16.09
C VAL A 48 0.27 -2.80 17.00
N LYS A 49 1.30 -3.48 17.48
CA LYS A 49 1.21 -4.63 18.38
C LYS A 49 0.57 -4.26 19.71
N SER A 50 0.85 -3.07 20.25
CA SER A 50 0.23 -2.59 21.50
C SER A 50 -1.29 -2.40 21.38
N TYR A 51 -1.79 -2.22 20.15
CA TYR A 51 -3.22 -2.16 19.83
C TYR A 51 -3.83 -3.54 19.49
N GLY A 52 -3.00 -4.60 19.34
CA GLY A 52 -3.44 -5.93 18.89
C GLY A 52 -3.98 -5.93 17.46
N MET A 53 -3.39 -5.09 16.59
CA MET A 53 -3.90 -4.85 15.24
C MET A 53 -3.03 -5.45 14.13
N GLU A 54 -2.03 -6.29 14.44
CA GLU A 54 -1.04 -6.80 13.50
C GLU A 54 -1.68 -7.45 12.27
N LYS A 55 -2.72 -8.23 12.46
CA LYS A 55 -3.43 -8.96 11.37
C LYS A 55 -4.18 -8.04 10.39
N TYR A 56 -4.42 -6.79 10.79
CA TYR A 56 -5.15 -5.79 9.99
C TYR A 56 -4.21 -4.83 9.26
N ILE A 57 -2.88 -4.97 9.43
CA ILE A 57 -1.91 -4.08 8.81
C ILE A 57 -1.26 -4.75 7.60
N VAL A 58 -1.14 -3.95 6.53
CA VAL A 58 -0.25 -4.22 5.40
C VAL A 58 0.87 -3.18 5.46
N TRP A 59 2.09 -3.63 5.62
CA TRP A 59 3.26 -2.75 5.62
C TRP A 59 3.77 -2.56 4.21
N SER A 60 4.08 -1.35 3.81
CA SER A 60 4.63 -1.11 2.48
C SER A 60 5.75 -0.09 2.49
N SER A 61 6.66 -0.18 1.51
CA SER A 61 7.74 0.78 1.31
C SER A 61 8.30 0.70 -0.11
N PHE A 62 8.84 1.84 -0.57
CA PHE A 62 9.75 1.90 -1.72
C PHE A 62 11.17 1.41 -1.38
N LEU A 63 11.49 1.20 -0.11
CA LEU A 63 12.78 0.69 0.35
C LEU A 63 12.68 -0.79 0.71
N ALA A 64 13.35 -1.65 -0.06
CA ALA A 64 13.38 -3.10 0.17
C ALA A 64 13.85 -3.46 1.59
N ASP A 65 14.81 -2.70 2.14
CA ASP A 65 15.34 -2.95 3.48
C ASP A 65 14.30 -2.74 4.57
N SER A 66 13.39 -1.74 4.43
CA SER A 66 12.28 -1.54 5.37
C SER A 66 11.29 -2.71 5.33
N VAL A 67 10.96 -3.21 4.13
CA VAL A 67 10.10 -4.40 3.98
C VAL A 67 10.77 -5.62 4.63
N SER A 68 12.04 -5.84 4.33
CA SER A 68 12.83 -6.94 4.92
C SER A 68 12.95 -6.81 6.44
N CYS A 69 13.03 -5.58 6.98
CA CYS A 69 13.09 -5.33 8.41
C CYS A 69 11.78 -5.74 9.09
N ILE A 70 10.63 -5.35 8.54
CA ILE A 70 9.31 -5.79 9.02
C ILE A 70 9.21 -7.33 9.02
N LYS A 71 9.62 -8.01 7.94
CA LYS A 71 9.63 -9.48 7.86
C LYS A 71 10.55 -10.15 8.89
N LYS A 72 11.64 -9.50 9.30
CA LYS A 72 12.51 -9.99 10.38
C LYS A 72 11.87 -9.80 11.76
N ILE A 73 11.11 -8.72 11.97
CA ILE A 73 10.38 -8.47 13.21
C ILE A 73 9.23 -9.45 13.35
N ASP A 74 8.49 -9.67 12.27
CA ASP A 74 7.37 -10.60 12.20
C ASP A 74 7.30 -11.24 10.81
N LYS A 75 7.60 -12.54 10.73
CA LYS A 75 7.57 -13.31 9.48
C LYS A 75 6.17 -13.41 8.86
N ASP A 76 5.13 -13.31 9.70
CA ASP A 76 3.73 -13.44 9.30
C ASP A 76 3.08 -12.06 8.98
N ALA A 77 3.84 -10.96 9.14
CA ALA A 77 3.39 -9.62 8.76
C ALA A 77 3.09 -9.55 7.26
N LYS A 78 1.91 -9.04 6.91
CA LYS A 78 1.56 -8.76 5.51
C LYS A 78 2.38 -7.60 4.99
N THR A 79 3.05 -7.80 3.86
CA THR A 79 3.92 -6.77 3.28
C THR A 79 3.66 -6.57 1.80
N GLY A 80 3.87 -5.34 1.32
CA GLY A 80 3.82 -4.97 -0.07
C GLY A 80 5.03 -4.13 -0.47
N VAL A 81 5.55 -4.35 -1.65
CA VAL A 81 6.65 -3.56 -2.21
C VAL A 81 6.11 -2.48 -3.15
N LEU A 82 6.61 -1.25 -3.00
CA LEU A 82 6.26 -0.10 -3.84
C LEU A 82 7.36 0.15 -4.87
N ALA A 83 7.01 0.23 -6.15
CA ALA A 83 7.95 0.60 -7.20
C ALA A 83 7.26 1.29 -8.39
N GLY A 84 8.06 1.93 -9.25
CA GLY A 84 7.59 2.63 -10.44
C GLY A 84 7.18 1.71 -11.59
N SER A 85 7.49 0.42 -11.51
CA SER A 85 7.09 -0.60 -12.49
C SER A 85 6.72 -1.91 -11.82
N LEU A 86 5.96 -2.75 -12.52
CA LEU A 86 5.62 -4.09 -12.03
C LEU A 86 6.86 -4.99 -11.97
N GLU A 87 7.79 -4.83 -12.92
CA GLU A 87 9.05 -5.57 -12.96
C GLU A 87 9.92 -5.30 -11.71
N ASP A 88 10.07 -4.03 -11.34
CA ASP A 88 10.78 -3.66 -10.10
C ASP A 88 10.08 -4.19 -8.85
N CYS A 89 8.74 -4.19 -8.83
CA CYS A 89 7.97 -4.78 -7.74
C CYS A 89 8.24 -6.29 -7.63
N ILE A 90 8.25 -7.02 -8.75
CA ILE A 90 8.55 -8.46 -8.78
C ILE A 90 9.95 -8.72 -8.20
N ALA A 91 10.96 -8.02 -8.72
CA ALA A 91 12.34 -8.17 -8.23
C ALA A 91 12.48 -7.85 -6.73
N MET A 92 11.78 -6.79 -6.25
CA MET A 92 11.77 -6.47 -4.82
C MET A 92 11.05 -7.54 -4.00
N ALA A 93 9.92 -8.07 -4.46
CA ALA A 93 9.17 -9.10 -3.74
C ALA A 93 9.97 -10.39 -3.63
N GLU A 94 10.64 -10.82 -4.68
CA GLU A 94 11.56 -11.98 -4.65
C GLU A 94 12.69 -11.82 -3.63
N LYS A 95 13.25 -10.60 -3.55
CA LYS A 95 14.31 -10.29 -2.59
C LYS A 95 13.83 -10.23 -1.14
N THR A 96 12.61 -9.72 -0.90
CA THR A 96 12.11 -9.40 0.45
C THR A 96 11.15 -10.43 1.02
N GLY A 97 10.57 -11.28 0.18
CA GLY A 97 9.47 -12.18 0.55
C GLY A 97 8.14 -11.46 0.77
N ALA A 98 7.95 -10.28 0.16
CA ALA A 98 6.67 -9.57 0.23
C ALA A 98 5.58 -10.32 -0.52
N GLU A 99 4.34 -10.20 -0.04
CA GLU A 99 3.18 -10.90 -0.57
C GLU A 99 2.25 -10.04 -1.43
N ALA A 100 2.61 -8.76 -1.67
CA ALA A 100 1.83 -7.87 -2.52
C ALA A 100 2.75 -6.94 -3.34
N LEU A 101 2.31 -6.63 -4.56
CA LEU A 101 3.01 -5.75 -5.50
C LEU A 101 2.23 -4.43 -5.61
N HIS A 102 2.82 -3.34 -5.16
CA HIS A 102 2.22 -2.01 -5.23
C HIS A 102 2.89 -1.20 -6.35
N SER A 103 2.47 -1.47 -7.59
CA SER A 103 3.09 -0.88 -8.79
C SER A 103 2.45 0.45 -9.16
N TYR A 104 3.27 1.35 -9.74
CA TYR A 104 2.72 2.50 -10.46
C TYR A 104 1.82 2.02 -11.61
N ILE A 105 0.68 2.66 -11.76
CA ILE A 105 -0.38 2.26 -12.70
C ILE A 105 0.08 2.26 -14.16
N GLY A 106 0.98 3.16 -14.55
CA GLY A 106 1.57 3.23 -15.89
C GLY A 106 2.57 2.11 -16.21
N GLY A 107 2.96 1.33 -15.19
CA GLY A 107 3.88 0.20 -15.33
C GLY A 107 3.21 -1.18 -15.38
N LEU A 108 1.88 -1.23 -15.45
CA LEU A 108 1.12 -2.49 -15.51
C LEU A 108 1.04 -2.99 -16.97
N VAL A 109 2.05 -3.71 -17.44
CA VAL A 109 2.11 -4.22 -18.82
C VAL A 109 2.54 -5.68 -18.93
N PHE A 110 2.75 -6.38 -17.81
CA PHE A 110 3.31 -7.73 -17.82
C PHE A 110 2.38 -8.73 -17.11
N GLU A 111 2.38 -9.95 -17.60
CA GLU A 111 1.87 -11.09 -16.86
C GLU A 111 2.82 -11.39 -15.70
N LEU A 112 2.26 -11.75 -14.55
CA LEU A 112 3.04 -12.17 -13.41
C LEU A 112 3.71 -13.52 -13.67
N PRO A 113 4.92 -13.77 -13.12
CA PRO A 113 5.50 -15.10 -13.09
C PRO A 113 4.52 -16.12 -12.45
N GLU A 114 4.54 -17.37 -12.92
CA GLU A 114 3.59 -18.41 -12.45
C GLU A 114 3.55 -18.55 -10.92
N HIS A 115 4.72 -18.44 -10.27
CA HIS A 115 4.81 -18.52 -8.79
C HIS A 115 4.25 -17.29 -8.05
N MET A 116 3.94 -16.21 -8.77
CA MET A 116 3.36 -14.96 -8.22
C MET A 116 1.97 -14.67 -8.77
N LYS A 117 1.37 -15.53 -9.58
CA LYS A 117 0.12 -15.29 -10.29
C LYS A 117 -1.06 -14.89 -9.40
N ASP A 118 -1.06 -15.35 -8.16
CA ASP A 118 -2.11 -15.08 -7.17
C ASP A 118 -1.76 -13.91 -6.22
N MET A 119 -0.63 -13.23 -6.45
CA MET A 119 -0.23 -12.09 -5.62
C MET A 119 -1.12 -10.87 -5.91
N PRO A 120 -1.60 -10.16 -4.87
CA PRO A 120 -2.30 -8.90 -5.06
C PRO A 120 -1.42 -7.87 -5.75
N VAL A 121 -1.93 -7.29 -6.84
CA VAL A 121 -1.32 -6.15 -7.54
C VAL A 121 -2.15 -4.91 -7.24
N ARG A 122 -1.65 -4.06 -6.35
CA ARG A 122 -2.31 -2.81 -5.95
C ARG A 122 -1.69 -1.65 -6.69
N ALA A 123 -2.42 -1.12 -7.66
CA ALA A 123 -1.91 -0.05 -8.51
C ALA A 123 -2.07 1.33 -7.83
N TRP A 124 -1.05 2.16 -7.93
CA TRP A 124 -1.10 3.55 -7.46
C TRP A 124 -0.87 4.53 -8.61
N ASN A 125 -1.49 5.72 -8.49
CA ASN A 125 -1.33 6.82 -9.44
C ASN A 125 -0.75 8.05 -8.71
N GLY A 126 0.35 8.59 -9.22
CA GLY A 126 1.00 9.79 -8.66
C GLY A 126 0.36 11.11 -9.10
N GLU A 127 -0.61 11.09 -10.01
CA GLU A 127 -1.23 12.29 -10.58
C GLU A 127 -2.51 12.73 -9.85
N GLU A 128 -2.78 12.20 -8.67
CA GLU A 128 -3.88 12.67 -7.84
C GLU A 128 -3.53 13.94 -7.06
N PRO A 129 -4.45 14.90 -6.92
CA PRO A 129 -5.85 14.85 -7.34
C PRO A 129 -6.01 15.00 -8.86
N PHE A 130 -7.08 14.42 -9.43
CA PHE A 130 -7.41 14.44 -10.86
C PHE A 130 -7.77 15.84 -11.41
N PHE A 131 -7.13 16.87 -10.90
CA PHE A 131 -7.30 18.24 -11.31
C PHE A 131 -5.93 18.84 -11.66
N LYS A 132 -5.84 19.37 -12.86
CA LYS A 132 -4.71 20.19 -13.28
C LYS A 132 -5.25 21.57 -13.69
N ASP A 133 -4.70 22.61 -13.11
CA ASP A 133 -5.09 24.00 -13.40
C ASP A 133 -6.62 24.25 -13.21
N GLY A 134 -7.20 23.63 -12.16
CA GLY A 134 -8.64 23.75 -11.85
C GLY A 134 -9.57 23.00 -12.80
N ARG A 135 -9.03 22.18 -13.69
CA ARG A 135 -9.80 21.34 -14.61
C ARG A 135 -9.75 19.88 -14.17
N PRO A 136 -10.89 19.14 -14.22
CA PRO A 136 -10.87 17.72 -13.94
C PRO A 136 -10.00 16.99 -14.97
N LEU A 137 -9.05 16.19 -14.50
CA LEU A 137 -8.35 15.21 -15.34
C LEU A 137 -9.28 14.03 -15.61
N LYS A 138 -9.01 13.33 -16.70
CA LYS A 138 -9.76 12.09 -17.02
C LYS A 138 -9.52 11.07 -15.92
N GLU A 139 -10.59 10.52 -15.40
CA GLU A 139 -10.53 9.45 -14.40
C GLU A 139 -9.81 8.22 -14.97
N PRO A 140 -9.06 7.51 -14.13
CA PRO A 140 -8.49 6.23 -14.51
C PRO A 140 -9.59 5.25 -14.95
N ASP A 141 -9.39 4.57 -16.06
CA ASP A 141 -10.27 3.48 -16.49
C ASP A 141 -9.95 2.22 -15.70
N LEU A 142 -10.73 1.93 -14.65
CA LEU A 142 -10.54 0.78 -13.77
C LEU A 142 -10.59 -0.55 -14.54
N ASN A 143 -11.41 -0.66 -15.58
CA ASN A 143 -11.47 -1.87 -16.39
C ASN A 143 -10.18 -2.10 -17.15
N LYS A 144 -9.55 -1.02 -17.62
CA LYS A 144 -8.23 -1.10 -18.25
C LYS A 144 -7.18 -1.62 -17.25
N TYR A 145 -7.19 -1.14 -16.00
CA TYR A 145 -6.23 -1.58 -14.99
C TYR A 145 -6.46 -3.02 -14.55
N ARG A 146 -7.72 -3.44 -14.40
CA ARG A 146 -8.06 -4.86 -14.18
C ARG A 146 -7.58 -5.74 -15.33
N PHE A 147 -7.73 -5.28 -16.56
CA PHE A 147 -7.25 -6.00 -17.75
C PHE A 147 -5.71 -6.20 -17.72
N TYR A 148 -4.96 -5.26 -17.17
CA TYR A 148 -3.51 -5.37 -16.97
C TYR A 148 -3.10 -6.05 -15.65
N GLY A 149 -4.03 -6.68 -14.94
CA GLY A 149 -3.74 -7.51 -13.77
C GLY A 149 -3.78 -6.79 -12.42
N ALA A 150 -4.23 -5.53 -12.35
CA ALA A 150 -4.47 -4.88 -11.05
C ALA A 150 -5.64 -5.54 -10.33
N THR A 151 -5.43 -5.95 -9.08
CA THR A 151 -6.47 -6.49 -8.20
C THR A 151 -7.17 -5.38 -7.43
N ASP A 152 -6.42 -4.34 -7.07
CA ASP A 152 -6.88 -3.21 -6.27
C ASP A 152 -6.21 -1.91 -6.75
N ILE A 153 -6.72 -0.77 -6.31
CA ILE A 153 -6.13 0.54 -6.57
C ILE A 153 -5.95 1.34 -5.28
N PHE A 154 -4.92 2.19 -5.24
CA PHE A 154 -4.81 3.28 -4.29
C PHE A 154 -5.40 4.55 -4.91
N THR A 155 -6.34 5.18 -4.23
CA THR A 155 -6.96 6.43 -4.68
C THR A 155 -7.16 7.40 -3.51
N ASN A 156 -7.05 8.70 -3.78
CA ASN A 156 -7.40 9.76 -2.83
C ASN A 156 -8.91 10.10 -2.85
N MET A 157 -9.67 9.50 -3.75
CA MET A 157 -11.10 9.79 -3.98
C MET A 157 -11.92 8.50 -4.05
N PRO A 158 -11.93 7.69 -2.97
CA PRO A 158 -12.60 6.38 -2.99
C PRO A 158 -14.10 6.48 -3.25
N GLU A 159 -14.73 7.59 -2.84
CA GLU A 159 -16.16 7.86 -3.05
C GLU A 159 -16.59 7.83 -4.52
N ARG A 160 -15.67 8.03 -5.46
CA ARG A 160 -15.96 7.96 -6.90
C ARG A 160 -16.17 6.55 -7.43
N TYR A 161 -15.77 5.55 -6.66
CA TYR A 161 -15.74 4.15 -7.08
C TYR A 161 -16.68 3.25 -6.27
N LEU A 162 -17.40 3.83 -5.29
CA LEU A 162 -18.29 3.06 -4.40
C LEU A 162 -19.58 2.58 -5.10
N ASP A 163 -20.01 3.25 -6.18
CA ASP A 163 -21.23 2.94 -6.91
C ASP A 163 -21.00 1.96 -8.07
N GLU A 164 -19.77 1.50 -8.31
CA GLU A 164 -19.41 0.58 -9.41
C GLU A 164 -19.37 -0.91 -8.99
N GLN A 165 -20.01 -1.26 -7.88
CA GLN A 165 -20.11 -2.65 -7.39
C GLN A 165 -21.32 -3.40 -7.96
#